data_fbf50bd6ec077a07b10d15ae773cc2d9
#
_entry.id   fbf50bd6ec077a07b10d15ae773cc2d9
#
_cell.length_a   1.000
_cell.length_b   1.000
_cell.length_c   1.000
_cell.angle_alpha   90.00
_cell.angle_beta   90.00
_cell.angle_gamma   90.00
#
_symmetry.space_group_name_H-M   'P 1'
#
loop_
_entity.id
_entity.type
_entity.pdbx_description
1 polymer ?
#
loop_
_entity_poly.entity_id
_entity_poly.type
_entity_poly.pdbx_seq_one_letter_code
_entity_poly.pdbx_strand_id
1 'polypeptide(L)'
;MTTARDLSNIVGTLSRQGLNKPNCNPIIINGDMTVEEHGINQTLTGLGDSDEGYVLHDRMRHTITAGAGRFTLANADITDLSEHSKALHIDVTTADASLSTTSSVYNLDYRIEGFDIATLLKWGDTSNDSSAEYITLAFYMKTDQAYTFTVGLINSDHSRHIRRSFTTTTSWTKHIITFPPDIGNSPNSDIGEGLRLRFTFSAGSDFTSGTLATDWEATTSANAHVGGSNIFASTDGDIKLTGLQMEIGXYDSDSIPNFLYNGDRTLDYERCQRYAQLRAVESNAAIGHGNAFTTTVLLIDPMQRGQMRTSPSVVQNTNNDDIRWDSEDSFDTTDTVTALGNSSIYGARLTIDSASAGQAFSLTQGSYCLVYGGTSTVKILMSAEL
;
A
#
# COMPACT_ATOMS: atom_id res chain seq x y z
N MET A 1 -39.28 22.76 -28.30
CA MET A 1 -39.82 22.29 -27.02
C MET A 1 -39.09 21.01 -26.62
N THR A 2 -38.47 21.03 -25.46
CA THR A 2 -37.78 19.85 -24.93
C THR A 2 -38.86 18.86 -24.48
N THR A 3 -38.84 17.67 -25.02
CA THR A 3 -39.81 16.64 -24.68
C THR A 3 -39.53 16.05 -23.30
N ALA A 4 -40.52 15.39 -22.72
CA ALA A 4 -40.37 14.66 -21.47
C ALA A 4 -39.27 13.59 -21.58
N ARG A 5 -39.13 13.01 -22.78
CA ARG A 5 -38.07 12.04 -23.06
C ARG A 5 -36.69 12.71 -23.00
N ASP A 6 -36.55 13.91 -23.59
CA ASP A 6 -35.27 14.64 -23.55
C ASP A 6 -34.89 15.01 -22.14
N LEU A 7 -35.88 15.42 -21.35
CA LEU A 7 -35.67 15.72 -19.93
C LEU A 7 -35.26 14.48 -19.14
N SER A 8 -35.91 13.35 -19.42
CA SER A 8 -35.59 12.05 -18.81
C SER A 8 -34.16 11.62 -19.15
N ASN A 9 -33.76 11.80 -20.42
CA ASN A 9 -32.41 11.48 -20.86
C ASN A 9 -31.37 12.39 -20.20
N ILE A 10 -31.66 13.67 -20.08
CA ILE A 10 -30.79 14.64 -19.42
C ILE A 10 -30.63 14.25 -17.93
N VAL A 11 -31.75 13.97 -17.25
CA VAL A 11 -31.71 13.56 -15.85
C VAL A 11 -30.99 12.23 -15.69
N GLY A 12 -31.22 11.29 -16.59
CA GLY A 12 -30.52 10.00 -16.58
C GLY A 12 -29.02 10.16 -16.79
N THR A 13 -28.63 11.03 -17.71
CA THR A 13 -27.22 11.33 -17.96
C THR A 13 -26.60 12.05 -16.75
N LEU A 14 -27.34 13.01 -16.18
CA LEU A 14 -26.87 13.73 -15.00
C LEU A 14 -26.76 12.81 -13.77
N SER A 15 -27.68 11.86 -13.62
CA SER A 15 -27.59 10.90 -12.51
C SER A 15 -26.42 9.93 -12.70
N ARG A 16 -26.09 9.60 -13.95
CA ARG A 16 -24.94 8.73 -14.24
C ARG A 16 -23.60 9.47 -14.14
N GLN A 17 -23.58 10.76 -14.45
CA GLN A 17 -22.34 11.52 -14.56
C GLN A 17 -22.16 12.63 -13.51
N GLY A 18 -23.17 12.99 -12.78
CA GLY A 18 -23.06 14.21 -12.00
C GLY A 18 -23.75 14.29 -10.65
N LEU A 19 -24.85 13.58 -10.46
CA LEU A 19 -25.59 13.68 -9.21
C LEU A 19 -25.24 12.58 -8.22
N ASN A 20 -24.84 11.42 -8.73
CA ASN A 20 -24.17 10.42 -7.91
C ASN A 20 -22.67 10.60 -8.10
N LYS A 21 -22.19 11.73 -7.68
CA LYS A 21 -20.75 11.86 -7.59
C LYS A 21 -20.28 10.81 -6.62
N PRO A 22 -19.45 9.93 -7.08
CA PRO A 22 -18.83 9.00 -6.19
C PRO A 22 -18.07 9.76 -5.13
N ASN A 23 -17.62 9.06 -4.18
CA ASN A 23 -16.86 9.56 -3.08
C ASN A 23 -15.85 10.62 -3.53
N CYS A 24 -15.98 11.83 -3.03
CA CYS A 24 -15.02 12.90 -3.32
C CYS A 24 -13.64 12.61 -2.75
N ASN A 25 -13.57 11.71 -1.77
CA ASN A 25 -12.31 11.21 -1.23
C ASN A 25 -12.08 9.83 -1.83
N PRO A 26 -11.04 9.65 -2.64
CA PRO A 26 -10.74 8.32 -3.15
C PRO A 26 -10.57 7.31 -2.02
N ILE A 27 -11.17 6.14 -2.16
CA ILE A 27 -11.00 5.03 -1.20
C ILE A 27 -9.57 4.51 -1.30
N ILE A 28 -9.09 4.35 -2.53
CA ILE A 28 -7.68 4.00 -2.78
C ILE A 28 -6.89 5.30 -2.83
N ILE A 29 -5.87 5.40 -2.00
CA ILE A 29 -4.87 6.47 -2.07
C ILE A 29 -3.60 5.90 -2.70
N ASN A 30 -2.82 6.74 -3.36
CA ASN A 30 -1.65 6.32 -4.13
C ASN A 30 -1.98 5.34 -5.25
N GLY A 31 -3.17 5.43 -5.83
CA GLY A 31 -3.57 4.50 -6.91
C GLY A 31 -2.79 4.68 -8.20
N ASP A 32 -2.14 5.82 -8.40
CA ASP A 32 -1.27 6.11 -9.55
C ASP A 32 0.22 5.83 -9.25
N MET A 33 0.52 5.22 -8.11
CA MET A 33 1.86 4.75 -7.73
C MET A 33 2.91 5.87 -7.62
N THR A 34 2.50 7.08 -7.25
CA THR A 34 3.40 8.24 -7.23
C THR A 34 4.05 8.49 -5.87
N VAL A 35 3.57 7.83 -4.81
CA VAL A 35 4.12 7.99 -3.46
C VAL A 35 4.88 6.72 -3.07
N GLU A 36 6.13 6.89 -2.62
CA GLU A 36 7.02 5.77 -2.30
C GLU A 36 7.86 6.08 -1.04
N GLU A 37 7.17 6.46 0.05
CA GLU A 37 7.85 6.76 1.33
C GLU A 37 8.63 5.55 1.85
N HIS A 38 8.15 4.33 1.55
CA HIS A 38 8.84 3.11 1.99
C HIS A 38 10.19 2.89 1.31
N GLY A 39 10.40 3.45 0.12
CA GLY A 39 11.64 3.20 -0.59
C GLY A 39 12.00 4.23 -1.65
N ILE A 40 11.98 5.50 -1.31
CA ILE A 40 12.19 6.60 -2.26
C ILE A 40 13.33 6.33 -3.24
N ASN A 41 13.00 6.39 -4.52
CA ASN A 41 13.95 6.25 -5.65
C ASN A 41 14.73 4.94 -5.61
N GLN A 42 14.15 3.89 -5.06
CA GLN A 42 14.81 2.59 -4.99
C GLN A 42 14.27 1.62 -6.03
N THR A 43 15.15 0.74 -6.47
CA THR A 43 14.79 -0.48 -7.17
C THR A 43 15.22 -1.62 -6.26
N LEU A 44 14.26 -2.45 -5.85
CA LEU A 44 14.50 -3.52 -4.89
C LEU A 44 14.65 -4.82 -5.68
N THR A 45 15.80 -5.46 -5.57
CA THR A 45 16.13 -6.66 -6.35
C THR A 45 16.11 -7.91 -5.47
N GLY A 46 15.75 -9.04 -6.06
CA GLY A 46 15.79 -10.33 -5.39
C GLY A 46 14.70 -10.57 -4.36
N LEU A 47 13.60 -9.79 -4.44
CA LEU A 47 12.48 -9.99 -3.52
C LEU A 47 11.83 -11.35 -3.75
N GLY A 48 11.43 -12.00 -2.67
CA GLY A 48 10.77 -13.30 -2.71
C GLY A 48 10.32 -13.74 -1.32
N ASP A 49 10.30 -15.04 -1.09
CA ASP A 49 9.90 -15.60 0.20
C ASP A 49 10.66 -14.92 1.34
N SER A 50 9.95 -14.50 2.35
CA SER A 50 10.42 -13.74 3.53
C SER A 50 10.59 -12.24 3.32
N ASP A 51 10.28 -11.71 2.14
CA ASP A 51 10.36 -10.26 1.87
C ASP A 51 8.99 -9.60 1.84
N GLU A 52 8.06 -10.06 2.67
CA GLU A 52 6.71 -9.51 2.71
C GLU A 52 6.64 -8.17 3.44
N GLY A 53 5.69 -7.35 3.04
CA GLY A 53 5.44 -6.08 3.70
C GLY A 53 5.17 -4.94 2.74
N TYR A 54 5.21 -3.74 3.28
CA TYR A 54 5.14 -2.49 2.53
C TYR A 54 6.60 -2.11 2.22
N VAL A 55 7.05 -2.38 1.02
CA VAL A 55 8.50 -2.32 0.73
C VAL A 55 8.92 -1.18 -0.20
N LEU A 56 8.01 -0.64 -1.01
CA LEU A 56 8.33 0.45 -1.93
C LEU A 56 7.16 1.44 -2.06
N HIS A 57 6.10 1.02 -2.77
CA HIS A 57 4.94 1.88 -3.00
C HIS A 57 4.07 1.95 -1.75
N ASP A 58 3.75 3.15 -1.32
CA ASP A 58 2.91 3.34 -0.14
C ASP A 58 1.55 2.67 -0.36
N ARG A 59 1.06 2.02 0.70
CA ARG A 59 -0.21 1.31 0.76
C ARG A 59 -0.25 -0.01 -0.01
N MET A 60 0.80 -0.36 -0.79
CA MET A 60 0.87 -1.62 -1.54
C MET A 60 1.71 -2.63 -0.76
N ARG A 61 1.06 -3.67 -0.23
CA ARG A 61 1.70 -4.69 0.60
C ARG A 61 1.92 -5.96 -0.20
N HIS A 62 3.16 -6.40 -0.26
CA HIS A 62 3.51 -7.67 -0.89
C HIS A 62 3.47 -8.79 0.13
N THR A 63 2.86 -9.91 -0.24
CA THR A 63 2.85 -11.15 0.56
C THR A 63 3.36 -12.27 -0.33
N ILE A 64 4.54 -12.79 -0.01
CA ILE A 64 5.20 -13.84 -0.78
C ILE A 64 5.52 -14.95 0.20
N THR A 65 5.04 -16.15 -0.06
CA THR A 65 5.17 -17.26 0.87
C THR A 65 5.64 -18.50 0.14
N ALA A 66 6.66 -19.16 0.70
CA ALA A 66 7.09 -20.51 0.34
C ALA A 66 7.45 -20.69 -1.14
N GLY A 67 7.88 -19.63 -1.82
CA GLY A 67 8.24 -19.68 -3.24
C GLY A 67 9.72 -19.51 -3.49
N ALA A 68 10.26 -20.21 -4.50
CA ALA A 68 11.63 -20.02 -4.96
C ALA A 68 11.78 -18.84 -5.94
N GLY A 69 10.68 -18.37 -6.50
CA GLY A 69 10.68 -17.24 -7.43
C GLY A 69 11.22 -15.96 -6.82
N ARG A 70 11.88 -15.15 -7.64
CA ARG A 70 12.39 -13.84 -7.21
C ARG A 70 12.09 -12.81 -8.26
N PHE A 71 11.95 -11.56 -7.84
CA PHE A 71 11.64 -10.45 -8.74
C PHE A 71 12.32 -9.15 -8.29
N THR A 72 12.38 -8.23 -9.21
CA THR A 72 12.73 -6.84 -8.96
C THR A 72 11.45 -6.02 -8.87
N LEU A 73 11.34 -5.17 -7.86
CA LEU A 73 10.24 -4.22 -7.70
C LEU A 73 10.78 -2.82 -7.93
N ALA A 74 10.14 -2.07 -8.81
CA ALA A 74 10.55 -0.71 -9.15
C ALA A 74 9.33 0.19 -9.31
N ASN A 75 9.54 1.49 -9.20
CA ASN A 75 8.56 2.51 -9.56
C ASN A 75 8.89 2.98 -10.96
N ALA A 76 8.23 2.40 -11.96
CA ALA A 76 8.55 2.63 -13.37
C ALA A 76 7.91 3.90 -13.91
N ASP A 77 8.69 4.70 -14.64
CA ASP A 77 8.13 5.76 -15.48
C ASP A 77 7.42 5.14 -16.67
N ILE A 78 6.22 5.66 -16.99
CA ILE A 78 5.46 5.21 -18.14
C ILE A 78 5.16 6.40 -19.07
N THR A 79 5.28 6.16 -20.37
CA THR A 79 5.07 7.17 -21.39
C THR A 79 4.06 6.72 -22.46
N ASP A 80 3.59 5.47 -22.34
CA ASP A 80 2.68 4.85 -23.31
C ASP A 80 1.26 4.69 -22.74
N LEU A 81 0.92 5.44 -21.68
CA LEU A 81 -0.42 5.56 -21.12
C LEU A 81 -0.61 7.01 -20.70
N SER A 82 -1.47 7.74 -21.39
CA SER A 82 -1.55 9.19 -21.23
C SER A 82 -2.09 9.67 -19.88
N GLU A 83 -2.86 8.83 -19.20
CA GLU A 83 -3.53 9.21 -17.96
C GLU A 83 -2.63 9.07 -16.72
N HIS A 84 -1.55 8.31 -16.81
CA HIS A 84 -0.68 8.00 -15.68
C HIS A 84 0.79 8.06 -16.08
N SER A 85 1.64 8.49 -15.16
CA SER A 85 3.08 8.64 -15.43
C SER A 85 3.95 7.63 -14.68
N LYS A 86 3.40 6.92 -13.70
CA LYS A 86 4.13 5.97 -12.86
C LYS A 86 3.36 4.65 -12.77
N ALA A 87 4.09 3.57 -12.55
CA ALA A 87 3.50 2.24 -12.34
C ALA A 87 4.35 1.45 -11.36
N LEU A 88 3.68 0.67 -10.53
CA LEU A 88 4.30 -0.43 -9.80
C LEU A 88 4.76 -1.46 -10.84
N HIS A 89 6.04 -1.80 -10.83
CA HIS A 89 6.65 -2.69 -11.82
C HIS A 89 7.29 -3.89 -11.13
N ILE A 90 6.82 -5.07 -11.47
CA ILE A 90 7.35 -6.37 -11.04
C ILE A 90 8.03 -7.01 -12.23
N ASP A 91 9.30 -7.37 -12.09
CA ASP A 91 10.10 -8.00 -13.15
C ASP A 91 10.74 -9.27 -12.59
N VAL A 92 10.33 -10.43 -13.06
CA VAL A 92 10.78 -11.72 -12.52
C VAL A 92 12.24 -11.98 -12.88
N THR A 93 13.06 -12.23 -11.87
CA THR A 93 14.49 -12.47 -12.04
C THR A 93 14.90 -13.93 -11.79
N THR A 94 14.07 -14.68 -11.04
CA THR A 94 14.28 -16.11 -10.83
C THR A 94 12.95 -16.83 -11.00
N ALA A 95 12.91 -17.79 -11.91
CA ALA A 95 11.70 -18.56 -12.18
C ALA A 95 11.43 -19.61 -11.09
N ASP A 96 10.17 -19.91 -10.87
CA ASP A 96 9.68 -21.02 -10.06
C ASP A 96 8.51 -21.66 -10.83
N ALA A 97 8.85 -22.24 -11.98
CA ALA A 97 7.84 -22.65 -12.97
C ALA A 97 6.89 -23.72 -12.45
N SER A 98 7.38 -24.60 -11.58
CA SER A 98 6.58 -25.69 -11.02
C SER A 98 6.02 -25.38 -9.64
N LEU A 99 6.28 -24.19 -9.12
CA LEU A 99 5.94 -23.76 -7.76
C LEU A 99 6.43 -24.78 -6.73
N SER A 100 7.55 -24.50 -6.14
CA SER A 100 8.34 -25.42 -5.30
C SER A 100 7.53 -26.06 -4.16
N THR A 101 6.41 -25.47 -3.74
CA THR A 101 5.49 -26.06 -2.77
C THR A 101 4.03 -25.79 -3.13
N THR A 102 3.12 -26.61 -2.60
CA THR A 102 1.66 -26.42 -2.78
C THR A 102 1.18 -25.12 -2.11
N SER A 103 1.90 -24.64 -1.11
CA SER A 103 1.54 -23.43 -0.36
C SER A 103 2.20 -22.14 -0.90
N SER A 104 2.95 -22.23 -1.99
CA SER A 104 3.53 -21.02 -2.63
C SER A 104 2.43 -20.05 -3.03
N VAL A 105 2.61 -18.75 -2.71
CA VAL A 105 1.66 -17.74 -3.13
C VAL A 105 2.35 -16.37 -3.23
N TYR A 106 1.94 -15.58 -4.24
CA TYR A 106 2.32 -14.18 -4.35
C TYR A 106 1.07 -13.32 -4.49
N ASN A 107 0.83 -12.52 -3.47
CA ASN A 107 -0.28 -11.56 -3.41
C ASN A 107 0.22 -10.13 -3.31
N LEU A 108 -0.49 -9.23 -3.95
CA LEU A 108 -0.37 -7.79 -3.73
C LEU A 108 -1.67 -7.31 -3.08
N ASP A 109 -1.55 -6.77 -1.88
CA ASP A 109 -2.70 -6.36 -1.06
C ASP A 109 -2.78 -4.84 -0.94
N TYR A 110 -4.00 -4.32 -0.94
CA TYR A 110 -4.32 -2.98 -0.49
C TYR A 110 -5.31 -3.12 0.67
N ARG A 111 -4.92 -2.67 1.85
CA ARG A 111 -5.77 -2.74 3.06
C ARG A 111 -6.46 -1.40 3.27
N ILE A 112 -7.77 -1.42 3.35
CA ILE A 112 -8.62 -0.23 3.48
C ILE A 112 -9.00 -0.09 4.95
N GLU A 113 -8.76 1.10 5.51
CA GLU A 113 -9.13 1.41 6.89
C GLU A 113 -10.66 1.35 7.04
N GLY A 114 -11.13 0.80 8.13
CA GLY A 114 -12.57 0.66 8.38
C GLY A 114 -13.34 1.96 8.29
N PHE A 115 -12.78 3.04 8.85
CA PHE A 115 -13.42 4.36 8.79
C PHE A 115 -13.61 4.87 7.36
N ASP A 116 -12.77 4.44 6.41
CA ASP A 116 -12.86 4.91 5.03
C ASP A 116 -13.97 4.22 4.25
N ILE A 117 -14.48 3.07 4.70
CA ILE A 117 -15.39 2.27 3.87
C ILE A 117 -16.69 1.82 4.57
N ALA A 118 -16.68 1.62 5.88
CA ALA A 118 -17.81 0.96 6.57
C ALA A 118 -19.15 1.67 6.37
N THR A 119 -19.14 3.01 6.45
CA THR A 119 -20.38 3.80 6.33
C THR A 119 -20.86 3.91 4.88
N LEU A 120 -20.00 3.68 3.91
CA LEU A 120 -20.34 3.80 2.49
C LEU A 120 -21.07 2.58 1.96
N LEU A 121 -20.76 1.40 2.45
CA LEU A 121 -21.19 0.13 1.86
C LEU A 121 -22.62 -0.26 2.25
N LYS A 122 -23.07 0.08 3.46
CA LYS A 122 -24.42 -0.26 3.97
C LYS A 122 -24.69 -1.77 4.00
N TRP A 123 -23.66 -2.57 4.15
CA TRP A 123 -23.77 -4.04 4.07
C TRP A 123 -24.40 -4.67 5.32
N GLY A 124 -24.46 -3.92 6.43
CA GLY A 124 -24.99 -4.44 7.69
C GLY A 124 -26.51 -4.54 7.78
N ASP A 125 -27.24 -3.88 6.89
CA ASP A 125 -28.70 -3.83 6.97
C ASP A 125 -29.32 -5.00 6.22
N THR A 126 -29.57 -6.08 6.96
CA THR A 126 -30.21 -7.28 6.40
C THR A 126 -31.70 -7.09 6.12
N SER A 127 -32.32 -6.02 6.65
CA SER A 127 -33.73 -5.71 6.41
C SER A 127 -33.97 -4.93 5.12
N ASN A 128 -32.91 -4.38 4.54
CA ASN A 128 -32.99 -3.55 3.34
C ASN A 128 -31.78 -3.77 2.46
N ASP A 129 -31.66 -4.96 1.93
CA ASP A 129 -30.54 -5.35 1.07
C ASP A 129 -30.47 -4.51 -0.22
N SER A 130 -31.57 -3.91 -0.63
CA SER A 130 -31.61 -3.04 -1.81
C SER A 130 -30.81 -1.74 -1.63
N SER A 131 -30.47 -1.38 -0.39
CA SER A 131 -29.63 -0.21 -0.11
C SER A 131 -28.13 -0.54 -0.06
N ALA A 132 -27.78 -1.84 0.00
CA ALA A 132 -26.38 -2.27 0.09
C ALA A 132 -25.66 -1.99 -1.23
N GLU A 133 -24.47 -1.46 -1.14
CA GLU A 133 -23.75 -0.94 -2.30
C GLU A 133 -22.77 -1.98 -2.88
N TYR A 134 -22.71 -2.02 -4.19
CA TYR A 134 -21.67 -2.72 -4.92
C TYR A 134 -20.34 -1.97 -4.78
N ILE A 135 -19.25 -2.67 -5.07
CA ILE A 135 -17.92 -2.06 -5.22
C ILE A 135 -17.47 -2.32 -6.64
N THR A 136 -17.02 -1.27 -7.34
CA THR A 136 -16.37 -1.41 -8.63
C THR A 136 -14.91 -1.00 -8.51
N LEU A 137 -14.04 -1.91 -8.91
CA LEU A 137 -12.60 -1.74 -8.98
C LEU A 137 -12.21 -1.44 -10.42
N ALA A 138 -11.39 -0.43 -10.65
CA ALA A 138 -10.76 -0.18 -11.94
C ALA A 138 -9.26 -0.03 -11.78
N PHE A 139 -8.50 -0.49 -12.76
CA PHE A 139 -7.05 -0.38 -12.77
C PHE A 139 -6.53 -0.62 -14.18
N TYR A 140 -5.34 -0.11 -14.45
CA TYR A 140 -4.61 -0.42 -15.69
C TYR A 140 -3.52 -1.46 -15.40
N MET A 141 -3.42 -2.47 -16.26
CA MET A 141 -2.36 -3.46 -16.17
C MET A 141 -1.79 -3.77 -17.55
N LYS A 142 -0.48 -4.00 -17.59
CA LYS A 142 0.27 -4.39 -18.78
C LYS A 142 1.28 -5.47 -18.37
N THR A 143 1.42 -6.51 -19.19
CA THR A 143 2.30 -7.65 -18.90
C THR A 143 3.09 -8.04 -20.16
N ASP A 144 4.10 -8.91 -20.00
CA ASP A 144 4.90 -9.42 -21.11
C ASP A 144 4.10 -10.32 -22.05
N GLN A 145 3.09 -11.02 -21.52
CA GLN A 145 2.20 -11.89 -22.27
C GLN A 145 0.83 -11.93 -21.58
N ALA A 146 -0.11 -12.64 -22.15
CA ALA A 146 -1.43 -12.79 -21.53
C ALA A 146 -1.33 -13.73 -20.32
N TYR A 147 -1.75 -13.27 -19.17
CA TYR A 147 -1.91 -14.06 -17.94
C TYR A 147 -3.35 -13.97 -17.47
N THR A 148 -3.85 -15.04 -16.87
CA THR A 148 -5.09 -14.99 -16.10
C THR A 148 -4.71 -14.84 -14.63
N PHE A 149 -5.08 -13.72 -14.02
CA PHE A 149 -4.86 -13.49 -12.59
C PHE A 149 -6.20 -13.40 -11.87
N THR A 150 -6.18 -13.39 -10.56
CA THR A 150 -7.39 -13.14 -9.77
C THR A 150 -7.21 -11.89 -8.93
N VAL A 151 -8.33 -11.19 -8.74
CA VAL A 151 -8.44 -10.07 -7.82
C VAL A 151 -9.71 -10.27 -6.99
N GLY A 152 -9.67 -9.85 -5.74
CA GLY A 152 -10.84 -10.04 -4.89
C GLY A 152 -10.83 -9.21 -3.64
N LEU A 153 -11.90 -9.34 -2.90
CA LEU A 153 -12.09 -8.66 -1.62
C LEU A 153 -12.12 -9.69 -0.51
N ILE A 154 -11.59 -9.30 0.64
CA ILE A 154 -11.57 -10.12 1.86
C ILE A 154 -12.08 -9.21 2.98
N ASN A 155 -13.00 -9.71 3.79
CA ASN A 155 -13.58 -8.91 4.88
C ASN A 155 -12.58 -8.69 6.03
N SER A 156 -12.92 -7.83 6.95
CA SER A 156 -12.00 -7.33 7.99
C SER A 156 -11.45 -8.42 8.90
N ASP A 157 -12.22 -9.46 9.20
CA ASP A 157 -11.77 -10.58 10.05
C ASP A 157 -11.23 -11.76 9.24
N HIS A 158 -11.13 -11.59 7.92
CA HIS A 158 -10.61 -12.57 6.95
C HIS A 158 -11.42 -13.88 6.91
N SER A 159 -12.65 -13.84 7.39
CA SER A 159 -13.52 -15.03 7.43
C SER A 159 -14.29 -15.26 6.12
N ARG A 160 -14.36 -14.21 5.27
CA ARG A 160 -15.12 -14.29 4.01
C ARG A 160 -14.33 -13.63 2.89
N HIS A 161 -14.51 -14.16 1.67
CA HIS A 161 -13.86 -13.58 0.48
C HIS A 161 -14.73 -13.74 -0.77
N ILE A 162 -14.39 -12.95 -1.79
CA ILE A 162 -14.94 -13.04 -3.15
C ILE A 162 -13.81 -12.80 -4.14
N ARG A 163 -13.84 -13.50 -5.28
CA ARG A 163 -12.77 -13.43 -6.30
C ARG A 163 -13.33 -13.23 -7.70
N ARG A 164 -12.55 -12.56 -8.54
CA ARG A 164 -12.81 -12.43 -9.97
C ARG A 164 -11.53 -12.74 -10.72
N SER A 165 -11.63 -13.45 -11.83
CA SER A 165 -10.48 -13.63 -12.73
C SER A 165 -10.52 -12.54 -13.81
N PHE A 166 -9.34 -12.17 -14.29
CA PHE A 166 -9.18 -11.23 -15.42
C PHE A 166 -7.96 -11.65 -16.21
N THR A 167 -7.94 -11.30 -17.49
CA THR A 167 -6.84 -11.68 -18.39
C THR A 167 -6.11 -10.41 -18.85
N THR A 168 -4.81 -10.40 -18.67
CA THR A 168 -3.94 -9.28 -19.05
C THR A 168 -3.53 -9.35 -20.50
N THR A 169 -2.93 -8.29 -21.01
CA THR A 169 -2.40 -8.21 -22.36
C THR A 169 -1.04 -7.51 -22.37
N THR A 170 -0.36 -7.55 -23.51
CA THR A 170 0.93 -6.87 -23.68
C THR A 170 0.80 -5.36 -23.91
N SER A 171 -0.42 -4.86 -23.91
CA SER A 171 -0.71 -3.43 -23.96
C SER A 171 -1.43 -3.00 -22.70
N TRP A 172 -1.36 -1.71 -22.36
CA TRP A 172 -2.14 -1.20 -21.23
C TRP A 172 -3.63 -1.48 -21.44
N THR A 173 -4.23 -2.21 -20.54
CA THR A 173 -5.66 -2.54 -20.55
C THR A 173 -6.29 -2.06 -19.26
N LYS A 174 -7.38 -1.30 -19.40
CA LYS A 174 -8.18 -0.90 -18.24
C LYS A 174 -9.13 -2.04 -17.90
N HIS A 175 -9.01 -2.58 -16.72
CA HIS A 175 -9.91 -3.59 -16.17
C HIS A 175 -10.93 -2.90 -15.27
N ILE A 176 -12.20 -3.28 -15.39
CA ILE A 176 -13.29 -2.77 -14.55
C ILE A 176 -14.03 -4.01 -14.03
N ILE A 177 -14.04 -4.18 -12.72
CA ILE A 177 -14.50 -5.41 -12.09
C ILE A 177 -15.42 -5.04 -10.93
N THR A 178 -16.63 -5.57 -10.93
CA THR A 178 -17.64 -5.25 -9.93
C THR A 178 -17.84 -6.43 -8.97
N PHE A 179 -17.96 -6.10 -7.70
CA PHE A 179 -18.22 -7.03 -6.60
C PHE A 179 -19.58 -6.72 -5.98
N PRO A 180 -20.46 -7.72 -5.80
CA PRO A 180 -21.73 -7.51 -5.10
C PRO A 180 -21.51 -7.29 -3.61
N PRO A 181 -22.49 -6.74 -2.89
CA PRO A 181 -22.38 -6.55 -1.46
C PRO A 181 -22.35 -7.87 -0.68
N ASP A 182 -21.68 -7.86 0.47
CA ASP A 182 -21.69 -8.97 1.43
C ASP A 182 -22.75 -8.66 2.50
N ILE A 183 -24.00 -8.97 2.18
CA ILE A 183 -25.16 -8.59 3.01
C ILE A 183 -25.06 -9.23 4.40
N GLY A 184 -25.23 -8.41 5.43
CA GLY A 184 -25.15 -8.85 6.82
C GLY A 184 -23.74 -8.86 7.39
N ASN A 185 -22.73 -8.50 6.60
CA ASN A 185 -21.32 -8.54 7.02
C ASN A 185 -20.65 -7.18 6.81
N SER A 186 -21.02 -6.22 7.64
CA SER A 186 -20.47 -4.86 7.57
C SER A 186 -18.98 -4.88 7.94
N PRO A 187 -18.14 -4.15 7.21
CA PRO A 187 -16.77 -3.94 7.67
C PRO A 187 -16.72 -3.28 9.03
N ASN A 188 -15.64 -3.50 9.77
CA ASN A 188 -15.39 -2.80 11.02
C ASN A 188 -15.37 -1.28 10.78
N SER A 189 -15.91 -0.51 11.70
CA SER A 189 -15.90 0.97 11.62
C SER A 189 -14.91 1.51 12.65
N ASP A 190 -13.63 1.32 12.38
CA ASP A 190 -12.54 1.75 13.27
C ASP A 190 -11.28 2.02 12.44
N ILE A 191 -10.16 2.27 13.12
CA ILE A 191 -8.86 2.51 12.47
C ILE A 191 -8.18 1.22 11.99
N GLY A 192 -8.77 0.06 12.22
CA GLY A 192 -8.23 -1.22 11.76
C GLY A 192 -8.61 -1.50 10.30
N GLU A 193 -8.24 -2.67 9.85
CA GLU A 193 -8.58 -3.13 8.49
C GLU A 193 -10.11 -3.34 8.38
N GLY A 194 -10.74 -2.63 7.45
CA GLY A 194 -12.16 -2.79 7.16
C GLY A 194 -12.41 -3.73 6.00
N LEU A 195 -11.54 -3.68 5.00
CA LEU A 195 -11.66 -4.51 3.81
C LEU A 195 -10.28 -4.62 3.18
N ARG A 196 -9.97 -5.76 2.58
CA ARG A 196 -8.71 -5.99 1.86
C ARG A 196 -9.00 -6.27 0.40
N LEU A 197 -8.38 -5.49 -0.48
CA LEU A 197 -8.29 -5.80 -1.90
C LEU A 197 -7.03 -6.64 -2.10
N ARG A 198 -7.14 -7.75 -2.83
CA ARG A 198 -6.01 -8.66 -3.05
C ARG A 198 -5.93 -9.08 -4.51
N PHE A 199 -4.80 -8.79 -5.14
CA PHE A 199 -4.40 -9.42 -6.40
C PHE A 199 -3.57 -10.65 -6.09
N THR A 200 -3.79 -11.74 -6.83
CA THR A 200 -2.94 -12.94 -6.73
C THR A 200 -2.31 -13.20 -8.09
N PHE A 201 -0.98 -13.23 -8.13
CA PHE A 201 -0.18 -13.35 -9.36
C PHE A 201 0.45 -14.72 -9.52
N SER A 202 0.47 -15.52 -8.46
CA SER A 202 1.00 -16.87 -8.47
C SER A 202 0.45 -17.61 -7.24
N ALA A 203 0.07 -18.88 -7.41
CA ALA A 203 -0.41 -19.68 -6.28
C ALA A 203 -0.31 -21.18 -6.57
N GLY A 204 0.14 -21.93 -5.58
CA GLY A 204 0.21 -23.39 -5.62
C GLY A 204 -1.16 -24.03 -5.39
N SER A 205 -1.17 -25.36 -5.36
CA SER A 205 -2.43 -26.13 -5.35
C SER A 205 -3.27 -25.94 -4.10
N ASP A 206 -2.68 -25.47 -2.98
CA ASP A 206 -3.46 -25.14 -1.79
C ASP A 206 -4.44 -23.98 -2.05
N PHE A 207 -4.23 -23.21 -3.11
CA PHE A 207 -5.04 -22.04 -3.46
C PHE A 207 -5.78 -22.18 -4.79
N THR A 208 -5.55 -23.27 -5.53
CA THR A 208 -6.05 -23.41 -6.91
C THR A 208 -6.90 -24.67 -7.13
N SER A 209 -7.02 -25.53 -6.13
CA SER A 209 -7.61 -26.88 -6.30
C SER A 209 -9.12 -26.93 -6.12
N GLY A 210 -9.77 -25.82 -5.76
CA GLY A 210 -11.20 -25.76 -5.50
C GLY A 210 -12.01 -25.20 -6.67
N THR A 211 -13.01 -24.40 -6.35
CA THR A 211 -13.84 -23.66 -7.31
C THR A 211 -13.68 -22.16 -7.00
N LEU A 212 -13.40 -21.35 -8.00
CA LEU A 212 -13.17 -19.92 -7.78
C LEU A 212 -14.36 -19.29 -7.05
N ALA A 213 -14.08 -18.53 -5.99
CA ALA A 213 -15.06 -17.89 -5.10
C ALA A 213 -15.74 -16.72 -5.81
N THR A 214 -16.58 -16.96 -6.80
CA THR A 214 -17.21 -15.88 -7.58
C THR A 214 -18.36 -15.18 -6.85
N ASP A 215 -18.76 -15.67 -5.69
CA ASP A 215 -19.68 -15.00 -4.77
C ASP A 215 -19.05 -14.98 -3.38
N TRP A 216 -19.59 -14.14 -2.49
CA TRP A 216 -19.10 -14.10 -1.12
C TRP A 216 -19.31 -15.46 -0.44
N GLU A 217 -18.24 -16.02 0.06
CA GLU A 217 -18.27 -17.29 0.77
C GLU A 217 -17.33 -17.25 1.97
N ALA A 218 -17.44 -18.24 2.85
CA ALA A 218 -16.46 -18.46 3.91
C ALA A 218 -15.07 -18.66 3.29
N THR A 219 -14.06 -18.04 3.84
CA THR A 219 -12.72 -18.07 3.28
C THR A 219 -12.23 -19.52 3.14
N THR A 220 -12.05 -19.94 1.91
CA THR A 220 -11.54 -21.25 1.53
C THR A 220 -10.32 -21.02 0.64
N SER A 221 -9.14 -21.35 1.15
CA SER A 221 -7.88 -21.07 0.42
C SER A 221 -7.89 -21.67 -0.97
N ALA A 222 -8.36 -22.92 -1.12
CA ALA A 222 -8.41 -23.65 -2.39
C ALA A 222 -9.20 -22.91 -3.49
N ASN A 223 -10.09 -21.99 -3.11
CA ASN A 223 -10.97 -21.26 -4.03
C ASN A 223 -10.42 -19.89 -4.45
N ALA A 224 -9.18 -19.56 -4.03
CA ALA A 224 -8.66 -18.19 -4.15
C ALA A 224 -8.11 -17.83 -5.54
N HIS A 225 -7.51 -18.81 -6.26
CA HIS A 225 -6.80 -18.52 -7.53
C HIS A 225 -7.02 -19.63 -8.57
N VAL A 226 -8.19 -20.19 -8.60
CA VAL A 226 -8.51 -21.32 -9.50
C VAL A 226 -8.44 -20.86 -10.95
N GLY A 227 -7.69 -21.59 -11.78
CA GLY A 227 -7.47 -21.25 -13.18
C GLY A 227 -6.48 -20.11 -13.39
N GLY A 228 -5.83 -19.65 -12.33
CA GLY A 228 -4.88 -18.55 -12.40
C GLY A 228 -3.51 -18.96 -12.92
N SER A 229 -2.83 -17.99 -13.53
CA SER A 229 -1.47 -18.16 -14.06
C SER A 229 -0.43 -18.02 -12.94
N ASN A 230 0.77 -18.52 -13.23
CA ASN A 230 1.93 -18.34 -12.38
C ASN A 230 2.87 -17.32 -13.03
N ILE A 231 3.02 -16.13 -12.43
CA ILE A 231 3.94 -15.10 -12.97
C ILE A 231 5.40 -15.59 -12.97
N PHE A 232 5.75 -16.49 -12.04
CA PHE A 232 7.10 -17.03 -11.93
C PHE A 232 7.36 -18.19 -12.89
N ALA A 233 6.48 -18.43 -13.86
CA ALA A 233 6.69 -19.54 -14.85
C ALA A 233 7.97 -19.35 -15.67
N SER A 234 8.41 -18.12 -15.85
CA SER A 234 9.58 -17.74 -16.63
C SER A 234 10.20 -16.48 -16.05
N THR A 235 11.46 -16.24 -16.35
CA THR A 235 12.11 -14.96 -16.05
C THR A 235 11.68 -13.83 -16.98
N ASP A 236 10.82 -14.11 -17.96
CA ASP A 236 10.22 -13.06 -18.78
C ASP A 236 9.03 -12.38 -18.08
N GLY A 237 8.54 -12.96 -16.98
CA GLY A 237 7.35 -12.45 -16.27
C GLY A 237 7.49 -10.98 -15.87
N ASP A 238 6.57 -10.15 -16.36
CA ASP A 238 6.61 -8.70 -16.14
C ASP A 238 5.19 -8.20 -15.91
N ILE A 239 4.99 -7.42 -14.85
CA ILE A 239 3.70 -6.78 -14.53
C ILE A 239 3.94 -5.30 -14.30
N LYS A 240 3.15 -4.45 -14.95
CA LYS A 240 3.04 -3.04 -14.62
C LYS A 240 1.60 -2.74 -14.25
N LEU A 241 1.38 -2.09 -13.11
CA LEU A 241 0.06 -1.78 -12.53
C LEU A 241 0.00 -0.31 -12.15
N THR A 242 -1.07 0.37 -12.57
CA THR A 242 -1.32 1.77 -12.18
C THR A 242 -2.82 2.10 -12.29
N GLY A 243 -3.20 3.31 -11.86
CA GLY A 243 -4.57 3.79 -11.97
C GLY A 243 -5.55 3.00 -11.14
N LEU A 244 -5.11 2.51 -10.00
CA LEU A 244 -5.94 1.69 -9.09
C LEU A 244 -6.99 2.58 -8.45
N GLN A 245 -8.27 2.26 -8.68
CA GLN A 245 -9.42 3.09 -8.29
C GLN A 245 -10.53 2.17 -7.78
N MET A 246 -11.15 2.56 -6.68
CA MET A 246 -12.29 1.81 -6.12
C MET A 246 -13.46 2.77 -5.91
N GLU A 247 -14.60 2.41 -6.48
CA GLU A 247 -15.83 3.22 -6.41
C GLU A 247 -16.96 2.42 -5.78
N ILE A 248 -17.80 3.09 -5.02
CA ILE A 248 -19.02 2.50 -4.46
C ILE A 248 -20.11 2.60 -5.52
N GLY A 249 -20.61 1.46 -5.97
CA GLY A 249 -21.65 1.37 -7.01
C GLY A 249 -21.28 0.41 -8.15
N UNK A 250 -21.87 0.14 -9.10
CA UNK A 250 -21.76 -0.55 -10.00
C UNK A 250 -21.43 0.17 -11.01
N TYR A 251 -20.55 0.11 -11.59
CA TYR A 251 -20.12 0.90 -12.75
C TYR A 251 -19.59 -0.03 -13.84
N ASP A 252 -19.68 0.44 -15.06
CA ASP A 252 -19.10 -0.24 -16.23
C ASP A 252 -18.15 0.73 -16.97
N SER A 253 -17.66 0.34 -18.16
CA SER A 253 -16.71 1.14 -18.94
C SER A 253 -17.25 2.52 -19.32
N ASP A 254 -18.57 2.65 -19.43
CA ASP A 254 -19.19 3.90 -19.88
C ASP A 254 -19.57 4.82 -18.71
N SER A 255 -19.67 4.27 -17.53
CA SER A 255 -20.20 4.98 -16.34
C SER A 255 -19.21 5.16 -15.21
N ILE A 256 -18.07 4.46 -15.23
CA ILE A 256 -17.08 4.58 -14.16
C ILE A 256 -16.53 6.02 -14.12
N PRO A 257 -16.49 6.64 -12.93
CA PRO A 257 -15.91 7.98 -12.82
C PRO A 257 -14.47 8.01 -13.32
N ASN A 258 -14.03 9.16 -13.78
CA ASN A 258 -12.63 9.37 -14.11
C ASN A 258 -11.79 9.14 -12.85
N PHE A 259 -10.57 8.70 -13.03
CA PHE A 259 -9.63 8.53 -11.92
C PHE A 259 -9.56 9.87 -11.15
N LEU A 260 -10.08 9.87 -9.93
CA LEU A 260 -10.14 11.06 -9.10
C LEU A 260 -8.83 11.22 -8.34
N TYR A 261 -7.92 11.73 -9.05
CA TYR A 261 -6.84 12.45 -8.45
C TYR A 261 -7.46 13.76 -7.97
N ASN A 262 -7.36 14.09 -6.72
CA ASN A 262 -7.96 15.31 -6.15
C ASN A 262 -7.38 16.61 -6.74
N GLY A 263 -6.67 16.51 -7.85
CA GLY A 263 -6.03 17.66 -8.47
C GLY A 263 -4.89 18.24 -7.65
N ASP A 264 -4.65 17.69 -6.49
CA ASP A 264 -3.63 18.16 -5.55
C ASP A 264 -2.85 16.97 -5.01
N ARG A 265 -1.65 16.78 -5.54
CA ARG A 265 -0.74 15.72 -5.11
C ARG A 265 -0.39 15.82 -3.63
N THR A 266 -0.43 17.04 -3.08
CA THR A 266 -0.15 17.26 -1.67
C THR A 266 -1.14 16.50 -0.79
N LEU A 267 -2.42 16.54 -1.17
CA LEU A 267 -3.46 15.87 -0.38
C LEU A 267 -3.30 14.35 -0.39
N ASP A 268 -2.99 13.77 -1.55
CA ASP A 268 -2.76 12.31 -1.64
C ASP A 268 -1.52 11.92 -0.83
N TYR A 269 -0.45 12.70 -0.94
CA TYR A 269 0.77 12.51 -0.17
C TYR A 269 0.49 12.60 1.34
N GLU A 270 -0.27 13.61 1.77
CA GLU A 270 -0.64 13.77 3.20
C GLU A 270 -1.47 12.59 3.70
N ARG A 271 -2.35 12.05 2.87
CA ARG A 271 -3.13 10.85 3.22
C ARG A 271 -2.23 9.63 3.38
N CYS A 272 -1.21 9.49 2.53
CA CYS A 272 -0.22 8.42 2.69
C CYS A 272 0.56 8.59 3.99
N GLN A 273 0.87 9.83 4.38
CA GLN A 273 1.62 10.10 5.60
C GLN A 273 0.87 9.73 6.88
N ARG A 274 -0.43 9.49 6.81
CA ARG A 274 -1.17 8.87 7.92
C ARG A 274 -0.64 7.48 8.24
N TYR A 275 -0.06 6.78 7.25
CA TYR A 275 0.39 5.39 7.36
C TYR A 275 1.91 5.25 7.38
N ALA A 276 2.61 6.09 6.63
CA ALA A 276 4.07 6.03 6.57
C ALA A 276 4.65 7.43 6.41
N GLN A 277 5.70 7.73 7.18
CA GLN A 277 6.42 8.98 7.05
C GLN A 277 7.91 8.70 6.99
N LEU A 278 8.52 9.02 5.85
CA LEU A 278 9.96 8.89 5.68
C LEU A 278 10.64 10.21 6.01
N ARG A 279 11.60 10.13 6.91
CA ARG A 279 12.53 11.21 7.16
C ARG A 279 13.83 10.87 6.43
N ALA A 280 13.99 11.40 5.24
CA ALA A 280 15.22 11.26 4.48
C ALA A 280 15.97 12.59 4.58
N VAL A 281 17.22 12.56 5.02
CA VAL A 281 18.03 13.76 5.12
C VAL A 281 19.34 13.56 4.36
N GLU A 282 19.69 14.56 3.60
CA GLU A 282 20.94 14.58 2.86
C GLU A 282 22.12 14.77 3.83
N SER A 283 23.32 14.58 3.31
CA SER A 283 24.54 14.82 4.07
C SER A 283 24.50 16.17 4.79
N ASN A 284 24.78 16.15 6.06
CA ASN A 284 24.81 17.31 6.96
C ASN A 284 23.47 18.03 7.16
N ALA A 285 22.35 17.40 6.73
CA ALA A 285 21.02 17.98 6.95
C ALA A 285 20.46 17.51 8.30
N ALA A 286 19.73 18.39 8.97
CA ALA A 286 19.19 18.10 10.31
C ALA A 286 18.09 17.04 10.25
N ILE A 287 18.21 16.02 11.07
CA ILE A 287 17.17 15.01 11.34
C ILE A 287 16.17 15.58 12.35
N GLY A 288 16.71 16.18 13.42
CA GLY A 288 15.90 16.71 14.50
C GLY A 288 16.80 17.21 15.63
N HIS A 289 16.17 17.60 16.70
CA HIS A 289 16.88 18.04 17.88
C HIS A 289 16.27 17.41 19.13
N GLY A 290 17.05 17.37 20.20
CA GLY A 290 16.61 16.74 21.43
C GLY A 290 17.62 16.91 22.54
N ASN A 291 17.61 15.98 23.47
CA ASN A 291 18.45 16.05 24.64
C ASN A 291 19.15 14.71 24.91
N ALA A 292 20.32 14.80 25.50
CA ALA A 292 21.00 13.64 26.05
C ALA A 292 20.18 13.10 27.24
N PHE A 293 19.59 11.91 27.08
CA PHE A 293 18.83 11.27 28.15
C PHE A 293 19.76 10.57 29.15
N THR A 294 20.81 9.94 28.63
CA THR A 294 21.91 9.39 29.43
C THR A 294 23.22 9.79 28.75
N THR A 295 24.33 9.27 29.28
CA THR A 295 25.64 9.47 28.66
C THR A 295 25.79 8.72 27.32
N THR A 296 24.84 7.83 26.97
CA THR A 296 24.90 7.03 25.74
C THR A 296 23.62 7.06 24.92
N VAL A 297 22.59 7.78 25.37
CA VAL A 297 21.28 7.77 24.71
C VAL A 297 20.80 9.19 24.44
N LEU A 298 20.50 9.45 23.19
CA LEU A 298 19.85 10.69 22.76
C LEU A 298 18.35 10.43 22.54
N LEU A 299 17.52 11.36 22.95
CA LEU A 299 16.10 11.37 22.62
C LEU A 299 15.86 12.56 21.69
N ILE A 300 15.37 12.28 20.51
CA ILE A 300 15.10 13.33 19.51
C ILE A 300 13.64 13.31 19.07
N ASP A 301 13.17 14.49 18.68
CA ASP A 301 11.87 14.65 18.02
C ASP A 301 12.13 14.70 16.51
N PRO A 302 11.66 13.74 15.74
CA PRO A 302 11.93 13.70 14.30
C PRO A 302 11.04 14.62 13.46
N MET A 303 10.35 15.55 14.08
CA MET A 303 9.46 16.51 13.38
C MET A 303 8.40 15.78 12.54
N GLN A 304 7.54 15.02 13.20
CA GLN A 304 6.45 14.31 12.57
C GLN A 304 5.50 15.26 11.81
N ARG A 305 5.02 14.83 10.64
CA ARG A 305 4.25 15.69 9.73
C ARG A 305 2.74 15.51 9.83
N GLY A 306 2.21 15.35 11.00
CA GLY A 306 0.78 15.21 11.21
C GLY A 306 0.42 13.92 11.93
N GLN A 307 -0.87 13.71 12.13
CA GLN A 307 -1.37 12.59 12.91
C GLN A 307 -1.24 11.29 12.11
N MET A 308 -0.57 10.30 12.67
CA MET A 308 -0.51 8.96 12.09
C MET A 308 -1.70 8.11 12.56
N ARG A 309 -1.96 7.00 11.88
CA ARG A 309 -3.09 6.11 12.17
C ARG A 309 -3.02 5.53 13.59
N THR A 310 -1.84 5.04 13.96
CA THR A 310 -1.53 4.54 15.31
C THR A 310 -0.17 5.07 15.71
N SER A 311 0.26 4.76 16.93
CA SER A 311 1.64 5.03 17.32
C SER A 311 2.58 4.29 16.36
N PRO A 312 3.48 5.02 15.68
CA PRO A 312 4.31 4.37 14.67
C PRO A 312 5.44 3.54 15.26
N SER A 313 5.94 2.62 14.46
CA SER A 313 7.21 1.92 14.70
C SER A 313 8.25 2.43 13.71
N VAL A 314 9.52 2.29 14.05
CA VAL A 314 10.62 2.50 13.10
C VAL A 314 10.82 1.20 12.34
N VAL A 315 10.59 1.25 11.03
CA VAL A 315 10.62 0.05 10.19
C VAL A 315 11.97 -0.09 9.48
N GLN A 316 12.55 1.03 9.09
CA GLN A 316 13.77 1.01 8.29
C GLN A 316 14.65 2.18 8.66
N ASN A 317 15.92 1.89 8.79
CA ASN A 317 16.97 2.88 8.88
C ASN A 317 18.14 2.41 8.01
N THR A 318 18.54 3.25 7.08
CA THR A 318 19.71 2.97 6.24
C THR A 318 20.89 3.77 6.75
N ASN A 319 22.07 3.19 6.66
CA ASN A 319 23.33 3.85 7.05
C ASN A 319 23.32 4.28 8.52
N ASN A 320 23.08 3.32 9.41
CA ASN A 320 23.08 3.55 10.85
C ASN A 320 24.35 4.28 11.32
N ASP A 321 25.48 3.95 10.71
CA ASP A 321 26.79 4.50 11.11
C ASP A 321 27.00 5.94 10.68
N ASP A 322 26.03 6.57 10.02
CA ASP A 322 26.20 7.89 9.44
C ASP A 322 25.25 8.94 10.04
N ILE A 323 24.70 8.66 11.21
CA ILE A 323 23.98 9.67 11.98
C ILE A 323 24.98 10.37 12.89
N ARG A 324 24.96 11.68 12.87
CA ARG A 324 25.85 12.53 13.67
C ARG A 324 25.06 13.36 14.65
N TRP A 325 25.70 13.75 15.71
CA TRP A 325 25.11 14.62 16.71
C TRP A 325 26.14 15.66 17.14
N ASP A 326 25.65 16.81 17.56
CA ASP A 326 26.46 17.93 18.00
C ASP A 326 25.82 18.49 19.27
N SER A 327 26.65 18.69 20.29
CA SER A 327 26.26 19.33 21.54
C SER A 327 27.32 20.35 21.94
N GLU A 328 27.00 21.13 22.95
CA GLU A 328 27.97 22.16 23.45
C GLU A 328 29.31 21.56 23.83
N ASP A 329 29.36 20.31 24.19
CA ASP A 329 30.53 19.66 24.76
C ASP A 329 31.26 18.69 23.83
N SER A 330 30.61 18.18 22.79
CA SER A 330 31.24 17.17 21.93
C SER A 330 30.48 16.95 20.63
N PHE A 331 31.19 16.36 19.69
CA PHE A 331 30.71 16.02 18.35
C PHE A 331 31.19 14.60 18.02
N ASP A 332 30.28 13.78 17.53
CA ASP A 332 30.66 12.40 17.20
C ASP A 332 29.68 11.76 16.18
N THR A 333 30.02 10.58 15.71
CA THR A 333 29.19 9.76 14.85
C THR A 333 28.51 8.66 15.65
N THR A 334 27.32 8.28 15.24
CA THR A 334 26.52 7.29 15.99
C THR A 334 26.12 6.11 15.13
N ASP A 335 25.59 5.10 15.78
CA ASP A 335 25.48 3.80 15.19
C ASP A 335 24.07 3.24 15.02
N THR A 336 23.13 3.57 15.89
CA THR A 336 21.85 2.84 15.82
C THR A 336 20.68 3.72 16.24
N VAL A 337 19.70 3.83 15.36
CA VAL A 337 18.39 4.36 15.72
C VAL A 337 17.55 3.18 16.19
N THR A 338 17.23 3.15 17.46
CA THR A 338 16.38 2.10 18.01
C THR A 338 14.97 2.60 18.28
N ALA A 339 14.12 1.69 18.70
CA ALA A 339 12.69 1.86 18.79
C ALA A 339 12.25 3.16 19.47
N LEU A 340 11.13 3.64 19.01
CA LEU A 340 10.46 4.81 19.58
C LEU A 340 10.01 4.54 21.02
N GLY A 341 10.57 5.28 21.94
CA GLY A 341 10.03 5.30 23.30
C GLY A 341 8.92 6.33 23.39
N ASN A 342 7.81 5.93 23.99
CA ASN A 342 6.71 6.86 24.32
C ASN A 342 6.16 7.61 23.09
N SER A 343 6.09 6.94 21.93
CA SER A 343 5.47 7.54 20.74
C SER A 343 3.94 7.53 20.85
N SER A 344 3.31 8.46 20.16
CA SER A 344 1.86 8.56 20.07
C SER A 344 1.48 8.87 18.62
N ILE A 345 0.19 8.92 18.35
CA ILE A 345 -0.29 9.29 17.01
C ILE A 345 0.07 10.74 16.65
N TYR A 346 0.39 11.58 17.61
CA TYR A 346 0.67 13.00 17.43
C TYR A 346 2.15 13.34 17.45
N GLY A 347 2.98 12.42 17.89
CA GLY A 347 4.40 12.68 18.00
C GLY A 347 5.18 11.40 18.27
N ALA A 348 6.31 11.30 17.66
CA ALA A 348 7.21 10.18 17.82
C ALA A 348 8.51 10.68 18.47
N ARG A 349 9.12 9.82 19.25
CA ARG A 349 10.42 10.09 19.85
C ARG A 349 11.38 8.99 19.40
N LEU A 350 12.50 9.40 18.82
CA LEU A 350 13.54 8.45 18.42
C LEU A 350 14.57 8.34 19.54
N THR A 351 15.02 7.12 19.79
CA THR A 351 16.13 6.85 20.67
C THR A 351 17.33 6.48 19.81
N ILE A 352 18.42 7.21 19.98
CA ILE A 352 19.67 6.93 19.31
C ILE A 352 20.65 6.44 20.37
N ASP A 353 21.21 5.25 20.17
CA ASP A 353 22.07 4.59 21.16
C ASP A 353 23.43 4.30 20.53
N SER A 354 24.48 4.71 21.22
CA SER A 354 25.86 4.46 20.79
C SER A 354 26.43 3.14 21.28
N ALA A 355 25.68 2.36 22.04
CA ALA A 355 26.23 1.26 22.81
C ALA A 355 26.68 0.05 21.97
N SER A 356 26.32 -0.01 20.69
CA SER A 356 26.55 -1.20 19.91
C SER A 356 27.89 -1.25 19.17
N ALA A 357 28.66 -0.18 19.14
CA ALA A 357 29.90 -0.15 18.35
C ALA A 357 31.18 0.18 19.14
N GLY A 358 31.11 0.16 20.44
CA GLY A 358 32.27 0.43 21.26
C GLY A 358 32.68 1.91 21.28
N GLN A 359 31.84 2.78 20.76
CA GLN A 359 32.01 4.23 20.82
C GLN A 359 31.06 4.78 21.88
N ALA A 360 31.57 5.10 23.04
CA ALA A 360 30.73 5.70 24.06
C ALA A 360 30.60 7.21 23.80
N PHE A 361 29.37 7.70 23.69
CA PHE A 361 29.15 9.15 23.80
C PHE A 361 29.67 9.59 25.17
N SER A 362 30.33 10.70 25.21
CA SER A 362 30.60 11.35 26.48
C SER A 362 29.66 12.55 26.61
N LEU A 363 28.36 12.24 26.67
CA LEU A 363 27.34 13.28 26.78
C LEU A 363 27.10 13.65 28.23
N THR A 364 26.89 14.92 28.48
CA THR A 364 26.35 15.38 29.76
C THR A 364 24.83 15.22 29.71
N GLN A 365 24.27 14.46 30.64
CA GLN A 365 22.82 14.26 30.74
C GLN A 365 22.11 15.61 30.81
N GLY A 366 21.12 15.80 29.94
CA GLY A 366 20.35 17.03 29.82
C GLY A 366 20.86 18.00 28.76
N SER A 367 22.06 17.77 28.19
CA SER A 367 22.58 18.65 27.15
C SER A 367 21.67 18.62 25.91
N TYR A 368 21.49 19.78 25.31
CA TYR A 368 20.81 19.92 24.03
C TYR A 368 21.69 19.31 22.93
N CYS A 369 21.06 18.62 21.99
CA CYS A 369 21.76 18.00 20.87
C CYS A 369 21.03 18.27 19.56
N LEU A 370 21.79 18.59 18.54
CA LEU A 370 21.32 18.60 17.16
C LEU A 370 21.77 17.30 16.51
N VAL A 371 20.86 16.62 15.85
CA VAL A 371 21.12 15.33 15.16
C VAL A 371 20.94 15.53 13.68
N TYR A 372 21.89 15.04 12.88
CA TYR A 372 21.92 15.29 11.43
C TYR A 372 22.53 14.08 10.69
N GLY A 373 22.29 14.03 9.38
CA GLY A 373 22.91 13.03 8.51
C GLY A 373 24.41 13.29 8.36
N GLY A 374 25.20 12.26 8.33
CA GLY A 374 26.63 12.36 8.17
C GLY A 374 27.05 12.58 6.71
N THR A 375 27.84 11.66 6.19
CA THR A 375 28.38 11.80 4.83
C THR A 375 27.45 11.26 3.75
N SER A 376 26.43 10.49 4.13
CA SER A 376 25.47 9.90 3.19
C SER A 376 24.05 10.24 3.59
N THR A 377 23.10 9.90 2.74
CA THR A 377 21.67 10.09 3.03
C THR A 377 21.20 9.11 4.10
N VAL A 378 20.64 9.61 5.17
CA VAL A 378 20.05 8.82 6.25
C VAL A 378 18.53 8.75 6.01
N LYS A 379 17.97 7.58 6.11
CA LYS A 379 16.53 7.33 5.93
C LYS A 379 15.95 6.67 7.17
N ILE A 380 15.00 7.33 7.81
CA ILE A 380 14.28 6.80 8.97
C ILE A 380 12.81 6.74 8.60
N LEU A 381 12.27 5.53 8.53
CA LEU A 381 10.86 5.30 8.18
C LEU A 381 10.06 5.04 9.45
N MET A 382 9.06 5.87 9.68
CA MET A 382 8.05 5.67 10.72
C MET A 382 6.81 5.06 10.06
N SER A 383 6.37 3.90 10.53
CA SER A 383 5.25 3.19 9.90
C SER A 383 4.12 2.91 10.89
N ALA A 384 2.90 3.21 10.47
CA ALA A 384 1.64 2.91 11.15
C ALA A 384 0.69 2.17 10.20
N GLU A 385 1.22 1.38 9.28
CA GLU A 385 0.46 0.64 8.27
C GLU A 385 -0.49 -0.40 8.90
N LEU A 386 -1.48 -0.86 8.09
CA LEU A 386 -2.49 -1.85 8.50
C LEU A 386 -1.96 -3.28 8.47
#